data_8837451d8fbf0c66a321c265d166e72b
#
_entry.id   8837451d8fbf0c66a321c265d166e72b
#
_cell.length_a   1.000
_cell.length_b   1.000
_cell.length_c   1.000
_cell.angle_alpha   90.00
_cell.angle_beta   90.00
_cell.angle_gamma   90.00
#
_symmetry.space_group_name_H-M   'P 1'
#
loop_
_entity.id
_entity.type
_entity.pdbx_description
1 polymer ?
#
loop_
_entity_poly.entity_id
_entity_poly.type
_entity_poly.pdbx_seq_one_letter_code
_entity_poly.pdbx_strand_id
1 'polypeptide(L)'
;MDVLKYEMQEETRGARIKVIGVGGGGSNAVGRMYEEGMEGVQFYVMNTDAQALQASKVPNKVQIGARITNGLGAGSDPAVGRAAALEDTERILGILEGADLVFVTAGLGGGTGAGASPVVATLAKELDALTIAIVTKPFSFEGGKRMRQAERSVADLAASVDILTAIPNDRLLKIAPKGTSMAQAFGMADDVLRQAVQGIGDLILTPGLINLDFSDIKAAISGMGIALIGNATAKGENAAVEAARAAINSPLLEDTKIKGARQVLMNITASPEIGLHEMNEACSIIREASGSDDLQLNFGVIARPEMGDSVKITVIATGFAKDEERREPAIEARTGVDFFTDRPAEPAAAVVVAPAPEPAPPAAAIPAAPVFDDELDVPAYLRQGKLLN
;
A
#
# COMPACT_ATOMS: atom_id res chain seq x y z
N MET A 1 29.35 51.22 14.50
CA MET A 1 28.15 50.38 14.69
C MET A 1 28.14 49.40 13.52
N ASP A 2 28.73 48.24 13.74
CA ASP A 2 28.73 47.17 12.72
C ASP A 2 27.33 46.55 12.70
N VAL A 3 26.66 46.77 11.58
CA VAL A 3 25.42 46.08 11.28
C VAL A 3 25.79 44.66 10.95
N LEU A 4 25.49 43.72 11.84
CA LEU A 4 25.56 42.28 11.57
C LEU A 4 24.66 42.00 10.36
N LYS A 5 25.26 41.86 9.19
CA LYS A 5 24.62 41.27 8.02
C LYS A 5 24.49 39.79 8.29
N TYR A 6 23.28 39.33 8.65
CA TYR A 6 22.94 37.93 8.54
C TYR A 6 22.87 37.60 7.04
N GLU A 7 23.90 36.97 6.52
CA GLU A 7 23.76 36.21 5.27
C GLU A 7 22.84 35.06 5.62
N MET A 8 21.61 35.11 5.10
CA MET A 8 20.78 33.92 5.02
C MET A 8 21.44 33.00 4.00
N GLN A 9 22.32 32.13 4.47
CA GLN A 9 22.80 31.00 3.69
C GLN A 9 21.72 29.94 3.68
N GLU A 10 21.50 29.45 2.48
CA GLU A 10 20.68 28.32 2.07
C GLU A 10 19.23 28.65 1.76
N GLU A 11 18.96 28.58 0.46
CA GLU A 11 17.62 28.26 -0.06
C GLU A 11 17.08 27.10 0.80
N THR A 12 16.01 27.34 1.55
CA THR A 12 15.25 26.29 2.23
C THR A 12 14.81 25.31 1.15
N ARG A 13 15.58 24.25 0.93
CA ARG A 13 15.24 23.19 -0.01
C ARG A 13 13.98 22.52 0.54
N GLY A 14 12.87 22.72 -0.13
CA GLY A 14 11.64 21.99 0.14
C GLY A 14 11.91 20.47 0.05
N ALA A 15 11.10 19.67 0.75
CA ALA A 15 11.19 18.22 0.73
C ALA A 15 11.12 17.69 -0.71
N ARG A 16 12.04 16.81 -1.07
CA ARG A 16 12.10 16.17 -2.40
C ARG A 16 11.20 14.96 -2.43
N ILE A 17 10.07 15.09 -3.09
CA ILE A 17 9.05 14.05 -3.19
C ILE A 17 9.16 13.33 -4.52
N LYS A 18 9.24 12.00 -4.48
CA LYS A 18 9.20 11.14 -5.67
C LYS A 18 7.99 10.22 -5.62
N VAL A 19 7.28 10.12 -6.73
CA VAL A 19 6.14 9.22 -6.92
C VAL A 19 6.50 8.18 -7.96
N ILE A 20 6.53 6.92 -7.53
CA ILE A 20 6.94 5.78 -8.34
C ILE A 20 5.72 4.92 -8.66
N GLY A 21 5.26 4.94 -9.91
CA GLY A 21 4.21 4.07 -10.41
C GLY A 21 4.78 2.74 -10.88
N VAL A 22 4.46 1.64 -10.19
CA VAL A 22 5.01 0.31 -10.47
C VAL A 22 3.99 -0.57 -11.17
N GLY A 23 4.37 -1.11 -12.32
CA GLY A 23 3.52 -1.96 -13.17
C GLY A 23 2.41 -1.17 -13.89
N GLY A 24 1.50 -1.85 -14.58
CA GLY A 24 0.48 -1.21 -15.40
C GLY A 24 -0.46 -0.28 -14.61
N GLY A 25 -1.05 -0.75 -13.50
CA GLY A 25 -1.95 0.04 -12.67
C GLY A 25 -1.25 1.26 -12.06
N GLY A 26 -0.05 1.07 -11.47
CA GLY A 26 0.72 2.19 -10.92
C GLY A 26 1.14 3.21 -11.98
N SER A 27 1.55 2.74 -13.16
CA SER A 27 1.91 3.63 -14.27
C SER A 27 0.72 4.46 -14.77
N ASN A 28 -0.49 3.90 -14.81
CA ASN A 28 -1.70 4.61 -15.19
C ASN A 28 -2.07 5.68 -14.16
N ALA A 29 -2.04 5.34 -12.87
CA ALA A 29 -2.33 6.27 -11.79
C ALA A 29 -1.34 7.46 -11.80
N VAL A 30 -0.04 7.19 -11.93
CA VAL A 30 0.99 8.25 -12.02
C VAL A 30 0.85 9.06 -13.30
N GLY A 31 0.47 8.44 -14.41
CA GLY A 31 0.17 9.15 -15.66
C GLY A 31 -0.92 10.22 -15.48
N ARG A 32 -1.99 9.90 -14.76
CA ARG A 32 -3.06 10.86 -14.42
C ARG A 32 -2.57 11.95 -13.47
N MET A 33 -1.81 11.59 -12.42
CA MET A 33 -1.22 12.58 -11.50
C MET A 33 -0.35 13.60 -12.24
N TYR A 34 0.43 13.12 -13.20
CA TYR A 34 1.28 13.97 -14.05
C TYR A 34 0.46 14.90 -14.95
N GLU A 35 -0.62 14.40 -15.56
CA GLU A 35 -1.50 15.20 -16.42
C GLU A 35 -2.25 16.31 -15.66
N GLU A 36 -2.58 16.08 -14.40
CA GLU A 36 -3.25 17.08 -13.55
C GLU A 36 -2.29 18.10 -12.93
N GLY A 37 -0.98 17.93 -13.12
CA GLY A 37 0.01 18.97 -12.81
C GLY A 37 0.26 19.18 -11.33
N MET A 38 0.58 18.11 -10.58
CA MET A 38 1.01 18.23 -9.19
C MET A 38 2.44 18.82 -9.15
N GLU A 39 2.57 20.06 -8.66
CA GLU A 39 3.84 20.78 -8.58
C GLU A 39 4.74 20.26 -7.45
N GLY A 40 6.06 20.39 -7.60
CA GLY A 40 7.04 20.02 -6.57
C GLY A 40 7.29 18.51 -6.43
N VAL A 41 6.70 17.68 -7.31
CA VAL A 41 6.82 16.21 -7.27
C VAL A 41 7.53 15.68 -8.51
N GLN A 42 8.43 14.73 -8.32
CA GLN A 42 9.08 14.02 -9.43
C GLN A 42 8.34 12.70 -9.67
N PHE A 43 7.81 12.54 -10.89
CA PHE A 43 7.07 11.35 -11.30
C PHE A 43 7.95 10.38 -12.08
N TYR A 44 7.85 9.09 -11.72
CA TYR A 44 8.50 7.98 -12.39
C TYR A 44 7.50 6.87 -12.66
N VAL A 45 7.59 6.23 -13.82
CA VAL A 45 6.86 5.01 -14.13
C VAL A 45 7.83 3.87 -14.36
N MET A 46 7.61 2.75 -13.68
CA MET A 46 8.46 1.59 -13.67
C MET A 46 7.68 0.35 -14.08
N ASN A 47 8.13 -0.34 -15.14
CA ASN A 47 7.43 -1.51 -15.63
C ASN A 47 8.40 -2.51 -16.30
N THR A 48 7.98 -3.78 -16.35
CA THR A 48 8.63 -4.84 -17.14
C THR A 48 8.13 -4.87 -18.58
N ASP A 49 7.00 -4.20 -18.88
CA ASP A 49 6.41 -4.09 -20.20
C ASP A 49 6.88 -2.80 -20.90
N ALA A 50 7.69 -2.98 -21.93
CA ALA A 50 8.26 -1.85 -22.70
C ALA A 50 7.19 -1.08 -23.48
N GLN A 51 6.14 -1.75 -23.99
CA GLN A 51 5.06 -1.10 -24.74
C GLN A 51 4.23 -0.21 -23.82
N ALA A 52 3.89 -0.69 -22.63
CA ALA A 52 3.19 0.09 -21.61
C ALA A 52 3.99 1.34 -21.21
N LEU A 53 5.31 1.23 -21.08
CA LEU A 53 6.18 2.37 -20.80
C LEU A 53 6.21 3.38 -21.95
N GLN A 54 6.27 2.91 -23.20
CA GLN A 54 6.26 3.81 -24.37
C GLN A 54 4.96 4.61 -24.44
N ALA A 55 3.82 4.00 -24.13
CA ALA A 55 2.51 4.63 -24.14
C ALA A 55 2.31 5.66 -23.02
N SER A 56 3.09 5.60 -21.94
CA SER A 56 2.97 6.53 -20.83
C SER A 56 3.37 7.95 -21.23
N LYS A 57 2.68 8.96 -20.69
CA LYS A 57 2.99 10.39 -20.87
C LYS A 57 4.02 10.92 -19.86
N VAL A 58 4.32 10.15 -18.82
CA VAL A 58 5.32 10.51 -17.81
C VAL A 58 6.72 10.50 -18.45
N PRO A 59 7.53 11.56 -18.29
CA PRO A 59 8.85 11.62 -18.93
C PRO A 59 9.85 10.62 -18.39
N ASN A 60 9.83 10.38 -17.08
CA ASN A 60 10.79 9.46 -16.42
C ASN A 60 10.27 8.03 -16.48
N LYS A 61 10.73 7.27 -17.45
CA LYS A 61 10.34 5.89 -17.72
C LYS A 61 11.47 4.93 -17.36
N VAL A 62 11.17 3.90 -16.60
CA VAL A 62 12.13 2.94 -16.10
C VAL A 62 11.67 1.54 -16.48
N GLN A 63 12.33 0.93 -17.45
CA GLN A 63 12.14 -0.47 -17.73
C GLN A 63 12.99 -1.28 -16.74
N ILE A 64 12.38 -2.25 -16.07
CA ILE A 64 13.05 -3.20 -15.16
C ILE A 64 12.97 -4.61 -15.70
N GLY A 65 14.00 -5.42 -15.39
CA GLY A 65 14.06 -6.83 -15.74
C GLY A 65 14.10 -7.06 -17.25
N ALA A 66 14.79 -6.23 -17.99
CA ALA A 66 14.85 -6.33 -19.45
C ALA A 66 15.39 -7.68 -19.93
N ARG A 67 16.37 -8.28 -19.22
CA ARG A 67 16.92 -9.60 -19.53
C ARG A 67 15.98 -10.74 -19.20
N ILE A 68 15.25 -10.61 -18.06
CA ILE A 68 14.32 -11.66 -17.58
C ILE A 68 13.05 -11.70 -18.42
N THR A 69 12.49 -10.51 -18.78
CA THR A 69 11.17 -10.40 -19.40
C THR A 69 11.20 -10.13 -20.89
N ASN A 70 12.36 -9.78 -21.44
CA ASN A 70 12.51 -9.31 -22.83
C ASN A 70 11.53 -8.15 -23.19
N GLY A 71 11.11 -7.36 -22.18
CA GLY A 71 10.16 -6.27 -22.38
C GLY A 71 8.70 -6.70 -22.56
N LEU A 72 8.36 -7.97 -22.36
CA LEU A 72 7.02 -8.54 -22.56
C LEU A 72 6.17 -8.57 -21.28
N GLY A 73 6.67 -8.00 -20.19
CA GLY A 73 5.97 -8.02 -18.91
C GLY A 73 6.26 -9.24 -18.05
N ALA A 74 5.72 -9.27 -16.83
CA ALA A 74 5.97 -10.33 -15.84
C ALA A 74 4.95 -11.49 -15.89
N GLY A 75 4.08 -11.60 -16.90
CA GLY A 75 3.15 -12.72 -17.10
C GLY A 75 2.19 -12.96 -15.92
N SER A 76 1.84 -11.94 -15.15
CA SER A 76 1.05 -12.03 -13.91
C SER A 76 1.72 -12.87 -12.80
N ASP A 77 3.03 -13.04 -12.84
CA ASP A 77 3.82 -13.72 -11.81
C ASP A 77 4.64 -12.70 -10.98
N PRO A 78 4.34 -12.52 -9.67
CA PRO A 78 5.10 -11.62 -8.80
C PRO A 78 6.55 -12.04 -8.61
N ALA A 79 6.88 -13.33 -8.70
CA ALA A 79 8.27 -13.77 -8.58
C ALA A 79 9.12 -13.21 -9.72
N VAL A 80 8.57 -13.17 -10.94
CA VAL A 80 9.20 -12.53 -12.10
C VAL A 80 9.32 -11.02 -11.90
N GLY A 81 8.25 -10.37 -11.39
CA GLY A 81 8.27 -8.94 -11.08
C GLY A 81 9.33 -8.58 -10.04
N ARG A 82 9.46 -9.39 -8.98
CA ARG A 82 10.50 -9.23 -7.94
C ARG A 82 11.90 -9.41 -8.52
N ALA A 83 12.12 -10.47 -9.29
CA ALA A 83 13.41 -10.74 -9.92
C ALA A 83 13.80 -9.59 -10.88
N ALA A 84 12.83 -9.05 -11.63
CA ALA A 84 13.03 -7.91 -12.52
C ALA A 84 13.48 -6.64 -11.77
N ALA A 85 12.92 -6.36 -10.60
CA ALA A 85 13.37 -5.23 -9.77
C ALA A 85 14.76 -5.46 -9.17
N LEU A 86 15.06 -6.69 -8.76
CA LEU A 86 16.39 -7.06 -8.24
C LEU A 86 17.47 -6.99 -9.30
N GLU A 87 17.17 -7.31 -10.57
CA GLU A 87 18.10 -7.16 -11.70
C GLU A 87 18.57 -5.70 -11.87
N ASP A 88 17.67 -4.73 -11.65
CA ASP A 88 17.92 -3.31 -11.88
C ASP A 88 18.08 -2.51 -10.58
N THR A 89 18.52 -3.15 -9.49
CA THR A 89 18.65 -2.53 -8.16
C THR A 89 19.47 -1.23 -8.18
N GLU A 90 20.64 -1.22 -8.84
CA GLU A 90 21.51 -0.04 -8.92
C GLU A 90 20.81 1.13 -9.61
N ARG A 91 20.05 0.85 -10.66
CA ARG A 91 19.29 1.86 -11.40
C ARG A 91 18.14 2.42 -10.54
N ILE A 92 17.46 1.56 -9.79
CA ILE A 92 16.40 1.97 -8.87
C ILE A 92 16.96 2.84 -7.75
N LEU A 93 18.10 2.44 -7.14
CA LEU A 93 18.78 3.24 -6.12
C LEU A 93 19.16 4.63 -6.65
N GLY A 94 19.74 4.72 -7.84
CA GLY A 94 20.07 6.02 -8.46
C GLY A 94 18.85 6.92 -8.70
N ILE A 95 17.67 6.33 -8.94
CA ILE A 95 16.41 7.08 -9.07
C ILE A 95 15.92 7.56 -7.70
N LEU A 96 16.05 6.74 -6.66
CA LEU A 96 15.57 7.02 -5.31
C LEU A 96 16.49 7.96 -4.54
N GLU A 97 17.77 8.00 -4.91
CA GLU A 97 18.79 8.81 -4.23
C GLU A 97 18.35 10.26 -4.04
N GLY A 98 18.54 10.74 -2.83
CA GLY A 98 18.23 12.09 -2.44
C GLY A 98 16.74 12.39 -2.31
N ALA A 99 15.83 11.41 -2.34
CA ALA A 99 14.43 11.63 -1.99
C ALA A 99 14.27 11.72 -0.46
N ASP A 100 13.47 12.68 0.00
CA ASP A 100 13.07 12.80 1.40
C ASP A 100 11.80 11.99 1.66
N LEU A 101 10.92 11.88 0.62
CA LEU A 101 9.68 11.10 0.63
C LEU A 101 9.51 10.36 -0.69
N VAL A 102 9.17 9.08 -0.60
CA VAL A 102 8.87 8.22 -1.74
C VAL A 102 7.46 7.65 -1.62
N PHE A 103 6.62 7.98 -2.59
CA PHE A 103 5.36 7.29 -2.78
C PHE A 103 5.56 6.13 -3.75
N VAL A 104 5.15 4.94 -3.35
CA VAL A 104 5.07 3.76 -4.21
C VAL A 104 3.62 3.46 -4.50
N THR A 105 3.20 3.58 -5.76
CA THR A 105 1.82 3.27 -6.16
C THR A 105 1.78 2.10 -7.14
N ALA A 106 0.87 1.17 -6.89
CA ALA A 106 0.72 -0.03 -7.73
C ALA A 106 -0.69 -0.59 -7.67
N GLY A 107 -1.12 -1.22 -8.76
CA GLY A 107 -2.24 -2.15 -8.74
C GLY A 107 -1.73 -3.55 -8.37
N LEU A 108 -2.22 -4.10 -7.26
CA LEU A 108 -1.81 -5.42 -6.79
C LEU A 108 -2.59 -6.55 -7.49
N GLY A 109 -2.08 -7.78 -7.38
CA GLY A 109 -2.68 -8.95 -8.04
C GLY A 109 -2.16 -9.25 -9.44
N GLY A 110 -1.32 -8.37 -10.01
CA GLY A 110 -0.52 -8.60 -11.22
C GLY A 110 0.89 -9.09 -10.90
N GLY A 111 1.74 -9.22 -11.91
CA GLY A 111 3.14 -9.64 -11.74
C GLY A 111 4.05 -8.49 -11.30
N THR A 112 4.20 -7.47 -12.14
CA THR A 112 5.15 -6.36 -11.92
C THR A 112 4.81 -5.55 -10.67
N GLY A 113 3.57 -5.04 -10.56
CA GLY A 113 3.15 -4.22 -9.42
C GLY A 113 3.28 -4.97 -8.10
N ALA A 114 2.81 -6.22 -8.05
CA ALA A 114 2.84 -7.05 -6.84
C ALA A 114 4.26 -7.47 -6.43
N GLY A 115 5.14 -7.76 -7.40
CA GLY A 115 6.49 -8.27 -7.13
C GLY A 115 7.55 -7.19 -6.96
N ALA A 116 7.53 -6.14 -7.78
CA ALA A 116 8.55 -5.11 -7.78
C ALA A 116 8.33 -4.03 -6.71
N SER A 117 7.07 -3.71 -6.34
CA SER A 117 6.79 -2.65 -5.36
C SER A 117 7.45 -2.87 -4.00
N PRO A 118 7.45 -4.09 -3.41
CA PRO A 118 8.15 -4.32 -2.14
C PRO A 118 9.65 -4.09 -2.25
N VAL A 119 10.27 -4.44 -3.39
CA VAL A 119 11.71 -4.21 -3.62
C VAL A 119 11.99 -2.71 -3.69
N VAL A 120 11.23 -1.95 -4.48
CA VAL A 120 11.37 -0.50 -4.59
C VAL A 120 11.19 0.18 -3.23
N ALA A 121 10.20 -0.24 -2.46
CA ALA A 121 9.94 0.27 -1.12
C ALA A 121 11.09 -0.01 -0.15
N THR A 122 11.64 -1.23 -0.16
CA THR A 122 12.79 -1.59 0.68
C THR A 122 14.00 -0.73 0.34
N LEU A 123 14.31 -0.54 -0.95
CA LEU A 123 15.42 0.30 -1.39
C LEU A 123 15.24 1.77 -1.01
N ALA A 124 14.01 2.29 -1.07
CA ALA A 124 13.70 3.65 -0.62
C ALA A 124 13.96 3.82 0.89
N LYS A 125 13.56 2.82 1.68
CA LYS A 125 13.76 2.81 3.14
C LYS A 125 15.24 2.66 3.51
N GLU A 126 16.02 1.90 2.76
CA GLU A 126 17.48 1.79 2.94
C GLU A 126 18.20 3.13 2.72
N LEU A 127 17.63 4.02 1.91
CA LEU A 127 18.11 5.40 1.70
C LEU A 127 17.54 6.41 2.72
N ASP A 128 16.93 5.96 3.81
CA ASP A 128 16.27 6.77 4.87
C ASP A 128 15.17 7.70 4.35
N ALA A 129 14.63 7.43 3.15
CA ALA A 129 13.48 8.13 2.64
C ALA A 129 12.19 7.65 3.35
N LEU A 130 11.35 8.59 3.80
CA LEU A 130 10.01 8.24 4.28
C LEU A 130 9.25 7.55 3.16
N THR A 131 8.82 6.30 3.38
CA THR A 131 8.27 5.46 2.32
C THR A 131 6.80 5.17 2.56
N ILE A 132 5.95 5.62 1.65
CA ILE A 132 4.49 5.46 1.71
C ILE A 132 4.02 4.65 0.49
N ALA A 133 3.38 3.50 0.74
CA ALA A 133 2.74 2.75 -0.33
C ALA A 133 1.23 3.03 -0.35
N ILE A 134 0.72 3.40 -1.51
CA ILE A 134 -0.71 3.57 -1.77
C ILE A 134 -1.06 2.69 -2.96
N VAL A 135 -1.80 1.60 -2.68
CA VAL A 135 -2.02 0.53 -3.66
C VAL A 135 -3.48 0.15 -3.76
N THR A 136 -3.88 -0.44 -4.88
CA THR A 136 -5.24 -0.98 -5.05
C THR A 136 -5.23 -2.50 -5.04
N LYS A 137 -6.27 -3.09 -4.41
CA LYS A 137 -6.60 -4.50 -4.53
C LYS A 137 -7.54 -4.68 -5.73
N PRO A 138 -7.43 -5.81 -6.47
CA PRO A 138 -8.24 -6.05 -7.66
C PRO A 138 -9.74 -6.10 -7.34
N PHE A 139 -10.57 -5.89 -8.36
CA PHE A 139 -11.99 -6.16 -8.27
C PHE A 139 -12.26 -7.67 -8.13
N SER A 140 -13.35 -8.04 -7.44
CA SER A 140 -13.75 -9.44 -7.26
C SER A 140 -13.94 -10.18 -8.59
N PHE A 141 -14.42 -9.50 -9.64
CA PHE A 141 -14.60 -10.08 -10.96
C PHE A 141 -13.28 -10.42 -11.68
N GLU A 142 -12.14 -9.87 -11.23
CA GLU A 142 -10.82 -10.20 -11.76
C GLU A 142 -10.34 -11.61 -11.32
N GLY A 143 -11.01 -12.19 -10.35
CA GLY A 143 -10.87 -13.57 -9.93
C GLY A 143 -10.03 -13.79 -8.68
N GLY A 144 -10.34 -14.87 -7.96
CA GLY A 144 -9.75 -15.18 -6.66
C GLY A 144 -8.24 -15.42 -6.66
N LYS A 145 -7.64 -15.80 -7.81
CA LYS A 145 -6.17 -15.94 -7.93
C LYS A 145 -5.51 -14.56 -7.76
N ARG A 146 -6.01 -13.53 -8.46
CA ARG A 146 -5.49 -12.16 -8.36
C ARG A 146 -5.67 -11.60 -6.96
N MET A 147 -6.82 -11.85 -6.32
CA MET A 147 -7.09 -11.37 -4.96
C MET A 147 -6.10 -11.97 -3.95
N ARG A 148 -5.92 -13.32 -3.95
CA ARG A 148 -4.94 -13.96 -3.06
C ARG A 148 -3.50 -13.46 -3.28
N GLN A 149 -3.16 -13.17 -4.52
CA GLN A 149 -1.86 -12.62 -4.88
C GLN A 149 -1.70 -11.19 -4.35
N ALA A 150 -2.74 -10.37 -4.46
CA ALA A 150 -2.78 -9.02 -3.89
C ALA A 150 -2.64 -9.03 -2.37
N GLU A 151 -3.33 -9.94 -1.66
CA GLU A 151 -3.24 -10.07 -0.20
C GLU A 151 -1.83 -10.42 0.26
N ARG A 152 -1.13 -11.32 -0.43
CA ARG A 152 0.28 -11.64 -0.15
C ARG A 152 1.17 -10.42 -0.36
N SER A 153 0.97 -9.71 -1.47
CA SER A 153 1.76 -8.50 -1.78
C SER A 153 1.51 -7.36 -0.80
N VAL A 154 0.29 -7.25 -0.24
CA VAL A 154 -0.02 -6.31 0.86
C VAL A 154 0.82 -6.64 2.09
N ALA A 155 0.94 -7.92 2.46
CA ALA A 155 1.75 -8.34 3.60
C ALA A 155 3.25 -8.05 3.37
N ASP A 156 3.77 -8.34 2.17
CA ASP A 156 5.15 -8.04 1.80
C ASP A 156 5.45 -6.54 1.82
N LEU A 157 4.54 -5.73 1.28
CA LEU A 157 4.66 -4.26 1.30
C LEU A 157 4.58 -3.69 2.71
N ALA A 158 3.69 -4.19 3.56
CA ALA A 158 3.54 -3.72 4.94
C ALA A 158 4.85 -3.87 5.75
N ALA A 159 5.67 -4.87 5.43
CA ALA A 159 6.99 -5.05 6.04
C ALA A 159 8.06 -4.09 5.49
N SER A 160 7.84 -3.53 4.30
CA SER A 160 8.84 -2.76 3.54
C SER A 160 8.61 -1.25 3.56
N VAL A 161 7.49 -0.76 4.09
CA VAL A 161 7.12 0.67 4.09
C VAL A 161 6.90 1.22 5.49
N ASP A 162 6.85 2.53 5.63
CA ASP A 162 6.45 3.20 6.88
C ASP A 162 4.94 3.23 7.01
N ILE A 163 4.25 3.53 5.90
CA ILE A 163 2.79 3.50 5.79
C ILE A 163 2.36 2.72 4.55
N LEU A 164 1.33 1.88 4.75
CA LEU A 164 0.62 1.19 3.68
C LEU A 164 -0.86 1.51 3.70
N THR A 165 -1.36 2.03 2.60
CA THR A 165 -2.80 2.14 2.33
C THR A 165 -3.17 1.22 1.18
N ALA A 166 -4.00 0.21 1.44
CA ALA A 166 -4.48 -0.72 0.44
C ALA A 166 -5.97 -0.51 0.21
N ILE A 167 -6.35 -0.03 -0.97
CA ILE A 167 -7.72 0.33 -1.33
C ILE A 167 -8.38 -0.81 -2.10
N PRO A 168 -9.44 -1.46 -1.56
CA PRO A 168 -10.17 -2.48 -2.29
C PRO A 168 -11.00 -1.85 -3.43
N ASN A 169 -10.73 -2.22 -4.70
CA ASN A 169 -11.48 -1.68 -5.83
C ASN A 169 -12.99 -1.99 -5.76
N ASP A 170 -13.39 -3.06 -5.09
CA ASP A 170 -14.81 -3.38 -4.87
C ASP A 170 -15.58 -2.30 -4.10
N ARG A 171 -14.89 -1.49 -3.30
CA ARG A 171 -15.51 -0.35 -2.61
C ARG A 171 -15.96 0.71 -3.59
N LEU A 172 -15.25 0.87 -4.71
CA LEU A 172 -15.61 1.80 -5.76
C LEU A 172 -16.91 1.41 -6.45
N LEU A 173 -17.23 0.11 -6.52
CA LEU A 173 -18.50 -0.35 -7.08
C LEU A 173 -19.72 0.12 -6.26
N LYS A 174 -19.53 0.38 -4.97
CA LYS A 174 -20.62 0.89 -4.10
C LYS A 174 -20.98 2.34 -4.39
N ILE A 175 -20.02 3.13 -4.90
CA ILE A 175 -20.20 4.56 -5.20
C ILE A 175 -20.33 4.83 -6.70
N ALA A 176 -19.97 3.86 -7.55
CA ALA A 176 -20.06 3.99 -9.00
C ALA A 176 -21.54 4.07 -9.44
N PRO A 177 -21.89 5.02 -10.31
CA PRO A 177 -23.22 5.09 -10.92
C PRO A 177 -23.55 3.79 -11.69
N LYS A 178 -24.83 3.43 -11.74
CA LYS A 178 -25.29 2.32 -12.58
C LYS A 178 -24.97 2.64 -14.06
N GLY A 179 -24.29 1.74 -14.73
CA GLY A 179 -23.85 1.93 -16.12
C GLY A 179 -22.40 2.42 -16.28
N THR A 180 -21.63 2.56 -15.18
CA THR A 180 -20.19 2.85 -15.24
C THR A 180 -19.48 1.77 -16.05
N SER A 181 -18.73 2.18 -17.09
CA SER A 181 -17.92 1.26 -17.90
C SER A 181 -16.69 0.75 -17.13
N MET A 182 -16.10 -0.38 -17.59
CA MET A 182 -14.85 -0.91 -17.00
C MET A 182 -13.73 0.14 -16.99
N ALA A 183 -13.56 0.87 -18.10
CA ALA A 183 -12.54 1.92 -18.19
C ALA A 183 -12.77 3.05 -17.18
N GLN A 184 -14.02 3.42 -16.94
CA GLN A 184 -14.37 4.40 -15.92
C GLN A 184 -14.13 3.86 -14.51
N ALA A 185 -14.43 2.59 -14.25
CA ALA A 185 -14.18 1.97 -12.95
C ALA A 185 -12.69 1.93 -12.58
N PHE A 186 -11.82 1.56 -13.53
CA PHE A 186 -10.38 1.65 -13.33
C PHE A 186 -9.92 3.11 -13.20
N GLY A 187 -10.51 4.02 -13.97
CA GLY A 187 -10.28 5.45 -13.83
C GLY A 187 -10.59 5.98 -12.42
N MET A 188 -11.66 5.51 -11.81
CA MET A 188 -11.98 5.85 -10.41
C MET A 188 -10.91 5.31 -9.43
N ALA A 189 -10.39 4.10 -9.67
CA ALA A 189 -9.31 3.55 -8.85
C ALA A 189 -8.03 4.39 -8.95
N ASP A 190 -7.66 4.79 -10.16
CA ASP A 190 -6.51 5.68 -10.38
C ASP A 190 -6.70 7.04 -9.71
N ASP A 191 -7.93 7.61 -9.77
CA ASP A 191 -8.25 8.89 -9.14
C ASP A 191 -8.17 8.84 -7.62
N VAL A 192 -8.60 7.74 -7.00
CA VAL A 192 -8.44 7.55 -5.55
C VAL A 192 -6.97 7.50 -5.14
N LEU A 193 -6.12 6.79 -5.90
CA LEU A 193 -4.67 6.79 -5.67
C LEU A 193 -4.10 8.22 -5.78
N ARG A 194 -4.52 8.97 -6.78
CA ARG A 194 -4.13 10.36 -6.97
C ARG A 194 -4.52 11.25 -5.80
N GLN A 195 -5.79 11.19 -5.38
CA GLN A 195 -6.30 11.98 -4.26
C GLN A 195 -5.55 11.68 -2.96
N ALA A 196 -5.17 10.42 -2.72
CA ALA A 196 -4.42 10.02 -1.55
C ALA A 196 -2.99 10.57 -1.58
N VAL A 197 -2.28 10.46 -2.71
CA VAL A 197 -0.94 11.04 -2.88
C VAL A 197 -0.99 12.56 -2.76
N GLN A 198 -1.98 13.21 -3.41
CA GLN A 198 -2.14 14.66 -3.36
C GLN A 198 -2.44 15.15 -1.94
N GLY A 199 -3.33 14.44 -1.19
CA GLY A 199 -3.69 14.86 0.16
C GLY A 199 -2.50 14.92 1.12
N ILE A 200 -1.53 13.99 0.95
CA ILE A 200 -0.29 13.98 1.73
C ILE A 200 0.72 15.00 1.15
N GLY A 201 0.85 15.03 -0.18
CA GLY A 201 1.75 15.94 -0.87
C GLY A 201 1.43 17.41 -0.60
N ASP A 202 0.15 17.77 -0.63
CA ASP A 202 -0.31 19.13 -0.35
C ASP A 202 0.12 19.61 1.05
N LEU A 203 0.08 18.74 2.08
CA LEU A 203 0.52 19.07 3.44
C LEU A 203 2.00 19.45 3.53
N ILE A 204 2.81 18.89 2.65
CA ILE A 204 4.28 19.04 2.67
C ILE A 204 4.73 20.18 1.76
N LEU A 205 4.11 20.28 0.58
CA LEU A 205 4.58 21.18 -0.49
C LEU A 205 3.89 22.54 -0.48
N THR A 206 2.65 22.60 0.00
CA THR A 206 1.84 23.81 -0.13
C THR A 206 1.90 24.63 1.17
N PRO A 207 2.44 25.88 1.13
CA PRO A 207 2.36 26.77 2.27
C PRO A 207 0.90 27.06 2.61
N GLY A 208 0.54 26.85 3.87
CA GLY A 208 -0.81 27.07 4.37
C GLY A 208 -0.88 28.11 5.47
N LEU A 209 -2.08 28.33 6.02
CA LEU A 209 -2.28 29.13 7.23
C LEU A 209 -1.72 28.43 8.46
N ILE A 210 -1.78 27.12 8.48
CA ILE A 210 -1.16 26.25 9.48
C ILE A 210 -0.38 25.19 8.71
N ASN A 211 0.95 25.22 8.88
CA ASN A 211 1.86 24.29 8.24
C ASN A 211 2.31 23.22 9.23
N LEU A 212 2.49 22.01 8.72
CA LEU A 212 3.22 20.95 9.40
C LEU A 212 4.60 20.84 8.76
N ASP A 213 5.64 20.89 9.58
CA ASP A 213 6.99 20.63 9.10
C ASP A 213 7.14 19.19 8.64
N PHE A 214 7.99 18.95 7.63
CA PHE A 214 8.24 17.60 7.14
C PHE A 214 8.73 16.66 8.25
N SER A 215 9.52 17.17 9.21
CA SER A 215 9.96 16.41 10.38
C SER A 215 8.81 15.96 11.28
N ASP A 216 7.79 16.81 11.48
CA ASP A 216 6.61 16.47 12.27
C ASP A 216 5.79 15.39 11.56
N ILE A 217 5.64 15.51 10.23
CA ILE A 217 4.96 14.49 9.42
C ILE A 217 5.75 13.17 9.47
N LYS A 218 7.09 13.22 9.29
CA LYS A 218 7.95 12.02 9.36
C LYS A 218 7.82 11.36 10.73
N ALA A 219 7.87 12.11 11.82
CA ALA A 219 7.69 11.59 13.18
C ALA A 219 6.30 10.99 13.41
N ALA A 220 5.26 11.63 12.86
CA ALA A 220 3.88 11.21 12.99
C ALA A 220 3.57 9.88 12.26
N ILE A 221 4.24 9.58 11.16
CA ILE A 221 3.84 8.48 10.28
C ILE A 221 4.90 7.39 10.11
N SER A 222 6.15 7.63 10.54
CA SER A 222 7.23 6.65 10.39
C SER A 222 6.94 5.36 11.16
N GLY A 223 6.96 4.23 10.46
CA GLY A 223 6.76 2.89 11.05
C GLY A 223 5.36 2.60 11.57
N MET A 224 4.35 3.41 11.23
CA MET A 224 2.96 3.23 11.70
C MET A 224 2.22 2.08 11.03
N GLY A 225 2.75 1.53 9.95
CA GLY A 225 2.19 0.37 9.26
C GLY A 225 0.93 0.70 8.46
N ILE A 226 -0.21 0.10 8.80
CA ILE A 226 -1.45 0.31 8.01
C ILE A 226 -2.05 1.68 8.30
N ALA A 227 -2.37 2.41 7.23
CA ALA A 227 -3.11 3.67 7.29
C ALA A 227 -4.42 3.60 6.50
N LEU A 228 -5.43 4.26 7.03
CA LEU A 228 -6.70 4.48 6.35
C LEU A 228 -6.77 5.92 5.87
N ILE A 229 -7.14 6.13 4.62
CA ILE A 229 -7.28 7.47 4.02
C ILE A 229 -8.73 7.71 3.66
N GLY A 230 -9.28 8.78 4.21
CA GLY A 230 -10.59 9.29 3.84
C GLY A 230 -10.48 10.71 3.30
N ASN A 231 -11.26 11.02 2.29
CA ASN A 231 -11.25 12.32 1.66
C ASN A 231 -12.68 12.69 1.26
N ALA A 232 -13.05 13.95 1.48
CA ALA A 232 -14.33 14.47 1.05
C ALA A 232 -14.24 15.98 0.81
N THR A 233 -15.15 16.46 -0.05
CA THR A 233 -15.37 17.89 -0.29
C THR A 233 -16.83 18.21 -0.06
N ALA A 234 -17.13 19.26 0.70
CA ALA A 234 -18.46 19.78 0.90
C ALA A 234 -18.50 21.28 0.55
N LYS A 235 -19.72 21.81 0.41
CA LYS A 235 -19.98 23.21 0.02
C LYS A 235 -21.04 23.83 0.89
N GLY A 236 -20.95 25.15 1.06
CA GLY A 236 -21.95 25.96 1.74
C GLY A 236 -21.70 26.16 3.22
N GLU A 237 -22.73 26.55 3.96
CA GLU A 237 -22.67 26.77 5.40
C GLU A 237 -22.35 25.45 6.13
N ASN A 238 -21.35 25.46 7.04
CA ASN A 238 -20.81 24.28 7.72
C ASN A 238 -20.07 23.27 6.81
N ALA A 239 -19.49 23.74 5.70
CA ALA A 239 -18.80 22.89 4.73
C ALA A 239 -17.67 22.03 5.36
N ALA A 240 -16.90 22.58 6.33
CA ALA A 240 -15.84 21.81 6.99
C ALA A 240 -16.40 20.67 7.86
N VAL A 241 -17.50 20.91 8.55
CA VAL A 241 -18.20 19.89 9.37
C VAL A 241 -18.72 18.76 8.50
N GLU A 242 -19.37 19.12 7.39
CA GLU A 242 -19.92 18.16 6.42
C GLU A 242 -18.79 17.37 5.73
N ALA A 243 -17.70 18.06 5.33
CA ALA A 243 -16.54 17.41 4.73
C ALA A 243 -15.86 16.46 5.73
N ALA A 244 -15.71 16.84 7.00
CA ALA A 244 -15.14 15.98 8.03
C ALA A 244 -15.96 14.70 8.22
N ARG A 245 -17.30 14.84 8.36
CA ARG A 245 -18.22 13.70 8.48
C ARG A 245 -18.16 12.80 7.26
N ALA A 246 -18.13 13.37 6.06
CA ALA A 246 -18.05 12.61 4.82
C ALA A 246 -16.70 11.90 4.66
N ALA A 247 -15.59 12.55 5.07
CA ALA A 247 -14.26 11.96 5.00
C ALA A 247 -14.12 10.73 5.90
N ILE A 248 -14.59 10.79 7.16
CA ILE A 248 -14.54 9.64 8.09
C ILE A 248 -15.54 8.53 7.77
N ASN A 249 -16.57 8.84 6.99
CA ASN A 249 -17.55 7.86 6.50
C ASN A 249 -17.31 7.50 5.03
N SER A 250 -16.16 7.87 4.48
CA SER A 250 -15.83 7.55 3.09
C SER A 250 -15.95 6.03 2.86
N PRO A 251 -16.63 5.60 1.78
CA PRO A 251 -16.73 4.18 1.44
C PRO A 251 -15.36 3.54 1.14
N LEU A 252 -14.31 4.36 0.94
CA LEU A 252 -12.94 3.90 0.74
C LEU A 252 -12.28 3.43 2.05
N LEU A 253 -12.76 3.92 3.20
CA LEU A 253 -12.37 3.39 4.50
C LEU A 253 -12.96 1.98 4.66
N GLU A 254 -12.18 1.05 5.19
CA GLU A 254 -12.68 -0.27 5.56
C GLU A 254 -13.76 -0.14 6.65
N ASP A 255 -14.52 -1.22 6.89
CA ASP A 255 -15.63 -1.25 7.87
C ASP A 255 -15.19 -0.87 9.30
N THR A 256 -13.90 -0.79 9.55
CA THR A 256 -13.28 -0.44 10.84
C THR A 256 -13.41 1.02 11.22
N LYS A 257 -13.88 1.92 10.31
CA LYS A 257 -13.86 3.36 10.54
C LYS A 257 -12.51 3.81 11.09
N ILE A 258 -12.32 5.06 11.44
CA ILE A 258 -11.07 5.54 12.08
C ILE A 258 -10.99 5.19 13.58
N LYS A 259 -11.94 4.38 14.09
CA LYS A 259 -12.00 3.99 15.51
C LYS A 259 -10.77 3.17 15.90
N GLY A 260 -10.13 3.60 16.97
CA GLY A 260 -8.91 2.97 17.49
C GLY A 260 -7.62 3.48 16.85
N ALA A 261 -7.69 4.47 15.96
CA ALA A 261 -6.51 5.18 15.49
C ALA A 261 -5.86 5.93 16.66
N ARG A 262 -4.55 5.81 16.80
CA ARG A 262 -3.76 6.56 17.81
C ARG A 262 -3.25 7.87 17.22
N GLN A 263 -3.16 7.96 15.92
CA GLN A 263 -2.65 9.13 15.22
C GLN A 263 -3.49 9.45 14.00
N VAL A 264 -3.82 10.72 13.84
CA VAL A 264 -4.55 11.24 12.69
C VAL A 264 -3.82 12.46 12.15
N LEU A 265 -3.56 12.43 10.86
CA LEU A 265 -3.08 13.56 10.09
C LEU A 265 -4.25 14.08 9.26
N MET A 266 -4.58 15.35 9.39
CA MET A 266 -5.69 15.99 8.69
C MET A 266 -5.23 17.15 7.83
N ASN A 267 -5.61 17.16 6.56
CA ASN A 267 -5.43 18.30 5.67
C ASN A 267 -6.78 18.97 5.40
N ILE A 268 -6.87 20.25 5.67
CA ILE A 268 -8.03 21.08 5.36
C ILE A 268 -7.63 22.05 4.23
N THR A 269 -8.27 21.95 3.08
CA THR A 269 -8.12 22.92 1.99
C THR A 269 -9.42 23.71 1.87
N ALA A 270 -9.33 25.02 2.09
CA ALA A 270 -10.49 25.91 2.12
C ALA A 270 -10.15 27.31 1.61
N SER A 271 -11.14 28.17 1.52
CA SER A 271 -10.94 29.61 1.32
C SER A 271 -10.21 30.24 2.52
N PRO A 272 -9.45 31.32 2.32
CA PRO A 272 -8.84 32.07 3.43
C PRO A 272 -9.83 32.60 4.49
N GLU A 273 -11.12 32.64 4.16
CA GLU A 273 -12.19 33.15 5.03
C GLU A 273 -12.82 32.06 5.93
N ILE A 274 -12.27 30.83 5.94
CA ILE A 274 -12.79 29.73 6.76
C ILE A 274 -12.83 30.11 8.25
N GLY A 275 -13.97 29.86 8.90
CA GLY A 275 -14.20 30.19 10.31
C GLY A 275 -13.45 29.30 11.28
N LEU A 276 -12.83 29.90 12.31
CA LEU A 276 -12.14 29.15 13.38
C LEU A 276 -13.07 28.16 14.10
N HIS A 277 -14.32 28.54 14.34
CA HIS A 277 -15.31 27.68 15.01
C HIS A 277 -15.64 26.45 14.16
N GLU A 278 -15.81 26.63 12.87
CA GLU A 278 -16.08 25.55 11.91
C GLU A 278 -14.92 24.55 11.83
N MET A 279 -13.67 25.06 11.81
CA MET A 279 -12.48 24.20 11.88
C MET A 279 -12.40 23.42 13.20
N ASN A 280 -12.67 24.07 14.34
CA ASN A 280 -12.66 23.40 15.65
C ASN A 280 -13.73 22.30 15.73
N GLU A 281 -14.92 22.52 15.16
CA GLU A 281 -15.97 21.51 15.11
C GLU A 281 -15.58 20.32 14.22
N ALA A 282 -14.97 20.59 13.05
CA ALA A 282 -14.45 19.54 12.18
C ALA A 282 -13.39 18.67 12.88
N CYS A 283 -12.45 19.28 13.61
CA CYS A 283 -11.44 18.57 14.41
C CYS A 283 -12.09 17.74 15.53
N SER A 284 -13.13 18.27 16.19
CA SER A 284 -13.84 17.57 17.26
C SER A 284 -14.56 16.33 16.76
N ILE A 285 -15.21 16.39 15.59
CA ILE A 285 -15.84 15.24 14.93
C ILE A 285 -14.86 14.11 14.66
N ILE A 286 -13.65 14.45 14.18
CA ILE A 286 -12.63 13.45 13.89
C ILE A 286 -12.10 12.81 15.18
N ARG A 287 -11.90 13.62 16.24
CA ARG A 287 -11.49 13.11 17.55
C ARG A 287 -12.52 12.18 18.15
N GLU A 288 -13.78 12.55 18.14
CA GLU A 288 -14.87 11.69 18.62
C GLU A 288 -14.99 10.39 17.82
N ALA A 289 -14.80 10.46 16.50
CA ALA A 289 -14.86 9.27 15.64
C ALA A 289 -13.72 8.28 15.88
N SER A 290 -12.54 8.76 16.31
CA SER A 290 -11.41 7.89 16.68
C SER A 290 -11.67 7.10 17.96
N GLY A 291 -12.46 7.67 18.88
CA GLY A 291 -12.79 7.06 20.17
C GLY A 291 -11.58 6.76 21.07
N SER A 292 -10.46 7.43 20.82
CA SER A 292 -9.23 7.30 21.59
C SER A 292 -8.97 8.56 22.40
N ASP A 293 -8.83 8.44 23.70
CA ASP A 293 -8.49 9.57 24.59
C ASP A 293 -7.07 10.07 24.33
N ASP A 294 -6.18 9.20 23.86
CA ASP A 294 -4.77 9.50 23.55
C ASP A 294 -4.54 9.81 22.06
N LEU A 295 -5.58 10.27 21.34
CA LEU A 295 -5.45 10.59 19.92
C LEU A 295 -4.51 11.79 19.73
N GLN A 296 -3.43 11.58 18.98
CA GLN A 296 -2.61 12.64 18.45
C GLN A 296 -3.20 13.11 17.11
N LEU A 297 -3.79 14.30 17.10
CA LEU A 297 -4.36 14.92 15.91
C LEU A 297 -3.44 16.03 15.42
N ASN A 298 -2.77 15.81 14.29
CA ASN A 298 -1.97 16.79 13.58
C ASN A 298 -2.79 17.31 12.39
N PHE A 299 -2.90 18.62 12.23
CA PHE A 299 -3.65 19.18 11.09
C PHE A 299 -2.90 20.34 10.44
N GLY A 300 -3.08 20.43 9.11
CA GLY A 300 -2.66 21.56 8.30
C GLY A 300 -3.85 22.23 7.63
N VAL A 301 -3.74 23.52 7.38
CA VAL A 301 -4.78 24.31 6.71
C VAL A 301 -4.19 25.05 5.52
N ILE A 302 -4.63 24.67 4.34
CA ILE A 302 -4.20 25.26 3.06
C ILE A 302 -5.27 26.22 2.58
N ALA A 303 -4.90 27.50 2.45
CA ALA A 303 -5.79 28.52 1.95
C ALA A 303 -5.71 28.60 0.43
N ARG A 304 -6.84 28.36 -0.25
CA ARG A 304 -6.99 28.49 -1.71
C ARG A 304 -8.21 29.35 -2.03
N PRO A 305 -8.02 30.56 -2.57
CA PRO A 305 -9.14 31.46 -2.91
C PRO A 305 -10.15 30.82 -3.87
N GLU A 306 -9.70 29.93 -4.76
CA GLU A 306 -10.54 29.22 -5.73
C GLU A 306 -11.53 28.23 -5.09
N MET A 307 -11.35 27.89 -3.81
CA MET A 307 -12.28 27.02 -3.09
C MET A 307 -13.62 27.69 -2.82
N GLY A 308 -13.66 29.03 -2.74
CA GLY A 308 -14.89 29.77 -2.48
C GLY A 308 -15.61 29.28 -1.20
N ASP A 309 -16.83 28.76 -1.34
CA ASP A 309 -17.64 28.15 -0.26
C ASP A 309 -17.39 26.66 -0.05
N SER A 310 -16.38 26.11 -0.72
CA SER A 310 -16.07 24.68 -0.66
C SER A 310 -14.94 24.43 0.35
N VAL A 311 -15.05 23.31 1.06
CA VAL A 311 -13.98 22.80 1.94
C VAL A 311 -13.68 21.36 1.58
N LYS A 312 -12.40 21.05 1.35
CA LYS A 312 -11.91 19.69 1.15
C LYS A 312 -11.15 19.24 2.38
N ILE A 313 -11.51 18.10 2.93
CA ILE A 313 -10.81 17.48 4.06
C ILE A 313 -10.27 16.12 3.65
N THR A 314 -8.98 15.91 3.91
CA THR A 314 -8.32 14.62 3.80
C THR A 314 -7.88 14.18 5.18
N VAL A 315 -8.27 12.97 5.58
CA VAL A 315 -7.95 12.37 6.89
C VAL A 315 -7.10 11.13 6.65
N ILE A 316 -5.98 11.03 7.34
CA ILE A 316 -5.09 9.87 7.32
C ILE A 316 -5.01 9.36 8.75
N ALA A 317 -5.62 8.22 9.01
CA ALA A 317 -5.67 7.59 10.33
C ALA A 317 -4.65 6.44 10.38
N THR A 318 -3.82 6.41 11.42
CA THR A 318 -2.73 5.43 11.59
C THR A 318 -2.64 4.93 13.03
N GLY A 319 -1.73 3.98 13.29
CA GLY A 319 -1.46 3.52 14.64
C GLY A 319 -2.57 2.65 15.21
N PHE A 320 -3.29 1.93 14.36
CA PHE A 320 -4.25 0.92 14.80
C PHE A 320 -3.51 -0.19 15.53
N ALA A 321 -4.04 -0.65 16.69
CA ALA A 321 -3.48 -1.77 17.42
C ALA A 321 -3.40 -2.99 16.47
N LYS A 322 -2.22 -3.64 16.42
CA LYS A 322 -2.07 -4.88 15.65
C LYS A 322 -3.10 -5.88 16.15
N ASP A 323 -3.82 -6.53 15.24
CA ASP A 323 -4.84 -7.54 15.54
C ASP A 323 -4.30 -8.78 16.32
N GLU A 324 -3.05 -8.79 16.72
CA GLU A 324 -2.47 -9.85 17.55
C GLU A 324 -3.11 -9.95 18.95
N GLU A 325 -3.65 -8.85 19.48
CA GLU A 325 -4.39 -8.89 20.75
C GLU A 325 -5.85 -9.37 20.59
N ARG A 326 -6.36 -9.55 19.38
CA ARG A 326 -7.72 -10.05 19.13
C ARG A 326 -7.84 -11.56 18.97
N ARG A 327 -6.75 -12.30 19.02
CA ARG A 327 -6.72 -13.76 18.84
C ARG A 327 -6.26 -14.54 20.06
N GLU A 328 -6.50 -14.06 21.26
CA GLU A 328 -6.59 -15.00 22.39
C GLU A 328 -8.06 -15.43 22.54
N PRO A 329 -8.42 -16.66 22.13
CA PRO A 329 -9.56 -17.29 22.75
C PRO A 329 -9.19 -17.41 24.22
N ALA A 330 -9.99 -16.80 25.09
CA ALA A 330 -9.91 -17.02 26.51
C ALA A 330 -9.91 -18.55 26.74
N ILE A 331 -8.75 -19.13 26.93
CA ILE A 331 -8.61 -20.42 27.57
C ILE A 331 -8.95 -20.11 29.02
N GLU A 332 -10.23 -20.26 29.35
CA GLU A 332 -10.63 -20.37 30.74
C GLU A 332 -9.75 -21.47 31.35
N ALA A 333 -8.74 -21.05 32.10
CA ALA A 333 -8.01 -21.93 32.96
C ALA A 333 -9.02 -22.48 34.00
N ARG A 334 -9.59 -23.62 33.71
CA ARG A 334 -10.24 -24.44 34.75
C ARG A 334 -9.17 -24.90 35.73
N THR A 335 -8.74 -24.02 36.61
CA THR A 335 -8.07 -24.37 37.85
C THR A 335 -9.17 -24.61 38.87
N GLY A 336 -9.48 -25.86 39.04
CA GLY A 336 -10.42 -26.32 40.05
C GLY A 336 -10.41 -27.85 40.06
N VAL A 337 -9.29 -28.43 40.50
CA VAL A 337 -9.25 -29.83 40.86
C VAL A 337 -9.54 -29.87 42.36
N ASP A 338 -10.81 -30.02 42.74
CA ASP A 338 -11.21 -30.42 44.06
C ASP A 338 -10.86 -31.91 44.23
N PHE A 339 -9.77 -32.17 44.93
CA PHE A 339 -9.49 -33.47 45.56
C PHE A 339 -10.34 -33.54 46.81
N PHE A 340 -11.14 -34.57 46.89
CA PHE A 340 -11.89 -35.17 48.02
C PHE A 340 -13.40 -35.23 47.79
N THR A 341 -13.84 -36.28 47.06
CA THR A 341 -15.03 -37.04 47.45
C THR A 341 -14.88 -38.47 46.98
N ASP A 342 -14.76 -39.37 47.98
CA ASP A 342 -14.87 -40.82 47.86
C ASP A 342 -16.22 -41.22 47.26
N ARG A 343 -16.20 -41.89 46.11
CA ARG A 343 -17.28 -42.76 45.64
C ARG A 343 -16.69 -44.02 45.02
N PRO A 344 -17.22 -45.21 45.36
CA PRO A 344 -16.69 -46.46 44.87
C PRO A 344 -16.90 -46.65 43.37
N ALA A 345 -15.88 -47.22 42.71
CA ALA A 345 -15.80 -47.46 41.29
C ALA A 345 -16.78 -48.54 40.82
N GLU A 346 -17.59 -48.20 39.82
CA GLU A 346 -18.22 -49.20 38.91
C GLU A 346 -17.20 -49.68 37.86
N PRO A 347 -17.24 -50.92 37.42
CA PRO A 347 -16.21 -51.49 36.54
C PRO A 347 -16.33 -50.91 35.12
N ALA A 348 -15.23 -50.38 34.65
CA ALA A 348 -15.09 -49.83 33.29
C ALA A 348 -15.24 -50.90 32.22
N ALA A 349 -16.11 -50.66 31.26
CA ALA A 349 -16.22 -51.43 30.02
C ALA A 349 -14.91 -51.40 29.24
N ALA A 350 -14.48 -52.56 28.75
CA ALA A 350 -13.24 -52.75 28.01
C ALA A 350 -13.19 -51.87 26.75
N VAL A 351 -12.20 -50.98 26.70
CA VAL A 351 -11.84 -50.24 25.48
C VAL A 351 -11.17 -51.23 24.55
N VAL A 352 -11.83 -51.52 23.42
CA VAL A 352 -11.24 -52.26 22.30
C VAL A 352 -10.21 -51.35 21.64
N VAL A 353 -8.94 -51.66 21.86
CA VAL A 353 -7.82 -51.01 21.16
C VAL A 353 -7.81 -51.54 19.73
N ALA A 354 -8.03 -50.66 18.77
CA ALA A 354 -7.86 -51.00 17.34
C ALA A 354 -6.39 -51.34 17.09
N PRO A 355 -6.12 -52.37 16.25
CA PRO A 355 -4.74 -52.75 15.98
C PRO A 355 -4.01 -51.63 15.20
N ALA A 356 -2.73 -51.48 15.47
CA ALA A 356 -1.85 -50.56 14.80
C ALA A 356 -1.82 -50.86 13.26
N PRO A 357 -1.73 -49.82 12.43
CA PRO A 357 -1.62 -50.03 10.99
C PRO A 357 -0.31 -50.78 10.65
N GLU A 358 -0.44 -51.80 9.76
CA GLU A 358 0.71 -52.55 9.26
C GLU A 358 1.70 -51.59 8.55
N PRO A 359 3.02 -51.89 8.62
CA PRO A 359 4.02 -51.10 7.92
C PRO A 359 3.83 -51.19 6.40
N ALA A 360 3.85 -49.99 5.76
CA ALA A 360 3.74 -49.91 4.31
C ALA A 360 4.81 -50.75 3.62
N PRO A 361 4.48 -51.42 2.47
CA PRO A 361 5.45 -52.21 1.71
C PRO A 361 6.60 -51.32 1.21
N PRO A 362 7.81 -51.87 1.07
CA PRO A 362 8.97 -51.09 0.62
C PRO A 362 8.70 -50.51 -0.77
N ALA A 363 9.06 -49.25 -0.92
CA ALA A 363 8.94 -48.51 -2.19
C ALA A 363 9.56 -49.32 -3.31
N ALA A 364 8.79 -49.51 -4.38
CA ALA A 364 9.25 -50.20 -5.60
C ALA A 364 10.51 -49.49 -6.11
N ALA A 365 11.55 -50.27 -6.42
CA ALA A 365 12.80 -49.80 -6.96
C ALA A 365 12.52 -48.99 -8.24
N ILE A 366 13.09 -47.79 -8.31
CA ILE A 366 13.07 -46.96 -9.53
C ILE A 366 13.72 -47.79 -10.64
N PRO A 367 13.06 -47.99 -11.76
CA PRO A 367 13.67 -48.74 -12.87
C PRO A 367 14.93 -48.01 -13.33
N ALA A 368 16.02 -48.74 -13.50
CA ALA A 368 17.28 -48.23 -14.01
C ALA A 368 17.04 -47.55 -15.38
N ALA A 369 17.70 -46.43 -15.60
CA ALA A 369 17.63 -45.70 -16.88
C ALA A 369 18.00 -46.66 -18.03
N PRO A 370 17.30 -46.61 -19.17
CA PRO A 370 17.60 -47.47 -20.32
C PRO A 370 19.02 -47.20 -20.81
N VAL A 371 19.78 -48.31 -20.96
CA VAL A 371 21.12 -48.25 -21.57
C VAL A 371 20.90 -48.33 -23.09
N PHE A 372 21.31 -47.32 -23.82
CA PHE A 372 21.23 -47.28 -25.28
C PHE A 372 22.57 -47.76 -25.85
N ASP A 373 22.55 -48.83 -26.60
CA ASP A 373 23.73 -49.47 -27.20
C ASP A 373 24.16 -48.86 -28.55
N ASP A 374 23.34 -47.99 -29.15
CA ASP A 374 23.65 -47.33 -30.43
C ASP A 374 23.25 -45.84 -30.40
N GLU A 375 24.07 -44.97 -31.04
CA GLU A 375 23.83 -43.51 -31.09
C GLU A 375 22.53 -43.14 -31.78
N LEU A 376 21.95 -44.03 -32.57
CA LEU A 376 20.66 -43.85 -33.26
C LEU A 376 19.45 -44.10 -32.37
N ASP A 377 19.60 -44.81 -31.25
CA ASP A 377 18.51 -45.10 -30.30
C ASP A 377 18.27 -43.99 -29.29
N VAL A 378 19.14 -42.98 -29.26
CA VAL A 378 18.96 -41.80 -28.38
C VAL A 378 17.92 -40.87 -29.00
N PRO A 379 16.81 -40.55 -28.30
CA PRO A 379 15.82 -39.61 -28.79
C PRO A 379 16.43 -38.26 -29.20
N ALA A 380 15.91 -37.63 -30.24
CA ALA A 380 16.44 -36.44 -30.89
C ALA A 380 16.70 -35.25 -29.91
N TYR A 381 15.89 -35.13 -28.85
CA TYR A 381 16.04 -34.05 -27.83
C TYR A 381 17.22 -34.27 -26.89
N LEU A 382 17.78 -35.47 -26.76
CA LEU A 382 18.97 -35.77 -25.99
C LEU A 382 20.28 -35.64 -26.79
N ARG A 383 20.20 -35.60 -28.14
CA ARG A 383 21.38 -35.47 -29.02
C ARG A 383 21.96 -34.07 -29.05
N GLN A 384 21.17 -33.03 -28.69
CA GLN A 384 21.58 -31.64 -28.77
C GLN A 384 22.61 -31.22 -27.68
N GLY A 385 22.80 -32.01 -26.62
CA GLY A 385 23.76 -31.74 -25.57
C GLY A 385 25.23 -32.09 -25.86
N LYS A 386 25.53 -32.78 -26.97
CA LYS A 386 26.90 -33.25 -27.33
C LYS A 386 27.62 -32.42 -28.39
N LEU A 387 27.06 -31.30 -28.83
CA LEU A 387 27.64 -30.46 -29.90
C LEU A 387 28.31 -29.16 -29.42
N LEU A 388 28.66 -29.07 -28.13
CA LEU A 388 29.46 -27.95 -27.62
C LEU A 388 30.63 -28.51 -26.79
N ASN A 389 31.67 -28.97 -27.49
CA ASN A 389 33.08 -28.96 -27.04
C ASN A 389 33.94 -28.66 -28.24
#